data_247781df028c812571d6d2fd3872ef25
#
_entry.id   247781df028c812571d6d2fd3872ef25
#
_cell.length_a   1.000
_cell.length_b   1.000
_cell.length_c   1.000
_cell.angle_alpha   90.00
_cell.angle_beta   90.00
_cell.angle_gamma   90.00
#
_symmetry.space_group_name_H-M   'P 1'
#
loop_
_entity.id
_entity.type
_entity.pdbx_description
1 polymer ?
#
loop_
_entity_poly.entity_id
_entity_poly.type
_entity_poly.pdbx_seq_one_letter_code
_entity_poly.pdbx_strand_id
1 'polypeptide(L)'
;GNGIKKSFNKEIEDKFAGTLGSASINVKGKYANTAAIGDATTAIGTLSEAYGTGSTAIGINSLTKGVASTGIGIMTRSWGTNSLALGTQVGAYGDRSSSIGDTNQVGLDMKDGSKSGKESAAVGSKNTIYGNQAYAIGAGNTIGSATVMTTTEANGSGAGADQDKITTVTDGTVKGNMSGAFGYKNSITADNSYVVGSNSNVSADGAMVLGNNASVTAKNAVALGNNTKVDNESAVALGTGSETAAAVATPSATINGAVHNFAGINPASTVSVGKAGMERTITNVAAGRISDTSTDAINGSQLHAVTSEMDKGVAYAGDVKAASATANKFTRKFGEQTNIVGGVTDPTKLSDNNIGVVSNGTDTLNVKLAKTLTGLESVTAGSTTINNDGLTV
;
A
#
# COMPACT_ATOMS: atom_id res chain seq x y z
N GLY A 1 45.97 -28.95 -7.53
CA GLY A 1 46.98 -28.98 -6.46
C GLY A 1 46.47 -29.79 -5.32
N ASN A 2 47.26 -30.69 -4.80
CA ASN A 2 46.94 -31.47 -3.59
C ASN A 2 47.04 -30.56 -2.38
N GLY A 3 45.93 -30.17 -1.79
CA GLY A 3 45.90 -29.43 -0.54
C GLY A 3 46.73 -30.13 0.53
N ILE A 4 47.50 -29.37 1.29
CA ILE A 4 48.35 -29.91 2.36
C ILE A 4 47.46 -30.27 3.55
N LYS A 5 47.15 -31.54 3.73
CA LYS A 5 46.49 -32.08 4.93
C LYS A 5 47.54 -32.50 5.93
N LYS A 6 48.10 -31.60 6.69
CA LYS A 6 49.07 -32.02 7.69
C LYS A 6 49.04 -31.14 8.93
N SER A 7 49.19 -31.77 10.08
CA SER A 7 49.47 -31.12 11.34
C SER A 7 50.84 -30.44 11.30
N PHE A 8 51.06 -29.39 12.08
CA PHE A 8 52.36 -28.73 12.28
C PHE A 8 53.42 -29.73 12.75
N ASN A 9 53.88 -30.52 11.80
CA ASN A 9 54.96 -31.48 12.00
C ASN A 9 56.06 -31.19 10.99
N LYS A 10 57.26 -31.66 11.29
CA LYS A 10 58.46 -31.52 10.46
C LYS A 10 58.27 -31.82 8.96
N GLU A 11 57.29 -32.67 8.61
CA GLU A 11 56.97 -33.01 7.24
C GLU A 11 56.26 -31.91 6.46
N ILE A 12 55.67 -30.90 7.16
CA ILE A 12 55.07 -29.74 6.49
C ILE A 12 56.17 -28.79 6.06
N GLU A 13 57.19 -28.59 6.86
CA GLU A 13 58.30 -27.70 6.55
C GLU A 13 59.04 -28.15 5.27
N ASP A 14 59.16 -29.47 5.06
CA ASP A 14 59.83 -30.02 3.89
C ASP A 14 59.00 -29.89 2.59
N LYS A 15 57.69 -29.74 2.70
CA LYS A 15 56.79 -29.61 1.52
C LYS A 15 56.35 -28.19 1.20
N PHE A 16 56.53 -27.26 2.12
CA PHE A 16 56.22 -25.86 1.85
C PHE A 16 57.10 -25.22 0.79
N ALA A 17 58.32 -25.75 0.63
CA ALA A 17 59.30 -25.23 -0.30
C ALA A 17 58.97 -25.47 -1.78
N GLY A 18 57.89 -26.18 -2.11
CA GLY A 18 57.60 -26.55 -3.50
C GLY A 18 56.18 -26.32 -4.00
N THR A 19 55.24 -25.86 -3.14
CA THR A 19 53.84 -25.73 -3.53
C THR A 19 53.39 -24.29 -3.35
N LEU A 20 53.44 -23.53 -4.42
CA LEU A 20 52.84 -22.21 -4.47
C LEU A 20 51.31 -22.38 -4.47
N GLY A 21 50.66 -21.88 -3.47
CA GLY A 21 49.25 -21.59 -3.56
C GLY A 21 48.31 -22.20 -2.51
N SER A 22 48.74 -23.08 -1.63
CA SER A 22 47.85 -23.61 -0.59
C SER A 22 48.53 -23.63 0.78
N ALA A 23 47.96 -22.95 1.74
CA ALA A 23 48.41 -22.97 3.11
C ALA A 23 47.29 -23.45 4.04
N SER A 24 47.54 -24.46 4.88
CA SER A 24 46.64 -24.84 5.94
C SER A 24 47.33 -24.79 7.28
N ILE A 25 46.72 -24.12 8.26
CA ILE A 25 47.17 -24.12 9.64
C ILE A 25 46.29 -25.10 10.40
N ASN A 26 46.86 -26.20 10.83
CA ASN A 26 46.17 -27.22 11.58
C ASN A 26 46.45 -27.06 13.09
N VAL A 27 45.42 -26.76 13.86
CA VAL A 27 45.51 -26.78 15.33
C VAL A 27 45.24 -28.20 15.80
N LYS A 28 46.21 -28.84 16.39
CA LYS A 28 46.12 -30.22 16.91
C LYS A 28 44.95 -30.41 17.86
N GLY A 29 43.95 -31.14 17.43
CA GLY A 29 42.89 -31.72 18.25
C GLY A 29 42.57 -33.13 17.75
N LYS A 30 42.10 -34.01 18.62
CA LYS A 30 41.89 -35.43 18.33
C LYS A 30 40.96 -35.70 17.12
N TYR A 31 40.27 -34.64 16.61
CA TYR A 31 39.31 -34.72 15.52
C TYR A 31 39.35 -33.55 14.54
N ALA A 32 40.45 -32.80 14.49
CA ALA A 32 40.55 -31.59 13.71
C ALA A 32 41.25 -31.83 12.37
N ASN A 33 40.53 -31.80 11.27
CA ASN A 33 41.11 -31.63 9.94
C ASN A 33 40.92 -30.19 9.47
N THR A 34 41.99 -29.56 9.06
CA THR A 34 41.97 -28.30 8.34
C THR A 34 42.56 -28.56 6.96
N ALA A 35 41.90 -28.14 5.90
CA ALA A 35 42.32 -28.47 4.56
C ALA A 35 42.18 -27.26 3.60
N ALA A 36 43.30 -26.83 3.04
CA ALA A 36 43.37 -25.98 1.87
C ALA A 36 43.56 -26.88 0.63
N ILE A 37 42.51 -27.03 -0.17
CA ILE A 37 42.40 -28.07 -1.21
C ILE A 37 42.50 -27.49 -2.62
N GLY A 38 41.88 -26.34 -2.86
CA GLY A 38 41.96 -25.65 -4.15
C GLY A 38 43.29 -24.89 -4.33
N ASP A 39 43.51 -24.38 -5.54
CA ASP A 39 44.70 -23.56 -5.81
C ASP A 39 44.57 -22.19 -5.13
N ALA A 40 45.68 -21.69 -4.59
CA ALA A 40 45.77 -20.41 -3.88
C ALA A 40 44.77 -20.26 -2.72
N THR A 41 44.39 -21.33 -2.04
CA THR A 41 43.44 -21.32 -0.94
C THR A 41 44.08 -21.14 0.43
N THR A 42 43.32 -20.59 1.39
CA THR A 42 43.71 -20.44 2.78
C THR A 42 42.68 -21.11 3.67
N ALA A 43 43.13 -22.01 4.57
CA ALA A 43 42.28 -22.60 5.61
C ALA A 43 42.95 -22.48 6.97
N ILE A 44 42.28 -21.86 7.94
CA ILE A 44 42.80 -21.61 9.31
C ILE A 44 41.71 -21.98 10.33
N GLY A 45 42.07 -22.85 11.27
CA GLY A 45 41.19 -23.25 12.37
C GLY A 45 40.67 -24.68 12.28
N THR A 46 39.96 -25.12 13.30
CA THR A 46 39.49 -26.50 13.44
C THR A 46 38.39 -26.82 12.40
N LEU A 47 38.56 -27.87 11.61
CA LEU A 47 37.64 -28.32 10.58
C LEU A 47 37.36 -27.25 9.50
N SER A 48 38.25 -26.29 9.29
CA SER A 48 38.14 -25.32 8.20
C SER A 48 38.59 -25.92 6.89
N GLU A 49 37.78 -25.78 5.82
CA GLU A 49 38.06 -26.37 4.51
C GLU A 49 37.85 -25.35 3.39
N ALA A 50 38.88 -25.16 2.56
CA ALA A 50 38.85 -24.25 1.40
C ALA A 50 39.07 -25.03 0.11
N TYR A 51 38.01 -25.17 -0.71
CA TYR A 51 38.00 -25.94 -1.95
C TYR A 51 38.07 -25.06 -3.21
N GLY A 52 37.40 -23.93 -3.21
CA GLY A 52 37.37 -23.07 -4.39
C GLY A 52 38.71 -22.37 -4.62
N THR A 53 39.15 -22.28 -5.89
CA THR A 53 40.37 -21.54 -6.23
C THR A 53 40.34 -20.12 -5.67
N GLY A 54 41.40 -19.71 -4.97
CA GLY A 54 41.49 -18.41 -4.32
C GLY A 54 40.61 -18.23 -3.09
N SER A 55 39.97 -19.30 -2.59
CA SER A 55 39.07 -19.19 -1.44
C SER A 55 39.77 -19.14 -0.07
N THR A 56 39.10 -18.54 0.90
CA THR A 56 39.61 -18.39 2.28
C THR A 56 38.59 -18.89 3.27
N ALA A 57 38.96 -19.88 4.11
CA ALA A 57 38.18 -20.43 5.21
C ALA A 57 38.88 -20.23 6.54
N ILE A 58 38.33 -19.43 7.45
CA ILE A 58 38.92 -19.12 8.73
C ILE A 58 37.93 -19.34 9.87
N GLY A 59 38.28 -20.15 10.87
CA GLY A 59 37.46 -20.35 12.06
C GLY A 59 37.19 -21.82 12.37
N ILE A 60 36.04 -22.14 12.94
CA ILE A 60 35.66 -23.51 13.30
C ILE A 60 34.62 -24.00 12.32
N ASN A 61 34.90 -25.10 11.61
CA ASN A 61 33.99 -25.68 10.62
C ASN A 61 33.54 -24.65 9.55
N SER A 62 34.48 -23.83 9.09
CA SER A 62 34.28 -22.88 7.99
C SER A 62 34.55 -23.60 6.68
N LEU A 63 33.59 -23.55 5.73
CA LEU A 63 33.67 -24.25 4.45
C LEU A 63 33.45 -23.29 3.28
N THR A 64 34.43 -23.22 2.38
CA THR A 64 34.36 -22.42 1.15
C THR A 64 34.47 -23.30 -0.09
N LYS A 65 33.47 -23.27 -0.97
CA LYS A 65 33.43 -24.03 -2.22
C LYS A 65 33.49 -23.15 -3.47
N GLY A 66 33.04 -21.93 -3.37
CA GLY A 66 33.05 -20.97 -4.49
C GLY A 66 34.44 -20.47 -4.82
N VAL A 67 34.70 -20.17 -6.09
CA VAL A 67 35.92 -19.48 -6.53
C VAL A 67 35.98 -18.10 -5.88
N ALA A 68 37.14 -17.74 -5.35
CA ALA A 68 37.37 -16.48 -4.61
C ALA A 68 36.36 -16.20 -3.50
N SER A 69 35.79 -17.25 -2.91
CA SER A 69 34.85 -17.12 -1.80
C SER A 69 35.55 -17.00 -0.43
N THR A 70 34.91 -16.32 0.50
CA THR A 70 35.48 -16.11 1.85
C THR A 70 34.47 -16.53 2.93
N GLY A 71 34.90 -17.42 3.81
CA GLY A 71 34.18 -17.86 5.00
C GLY A 71 34.97 -17.58 6.26
N ILE A 72 34.46 -16.74 7.17
CA ILE A 72 35.16 -16.40 8.43
C ILE A 72 34.16 -16.51 9.59
N GLY A 73 34.51 -17.40 10.55
CA GLY A 73 33.69 -17.58 11.75
C GLY A 73 33.43 -19.03 12.12
N ILE A 74 32.25 -19.30 12.69
CA ILE A 74 31.86 -20.64 13.15
C ILE A 74 30.78 -21.19 12.22
N MET A 75 31.03 -22.38 11.64
CA MET A 75 30.09 -23.05 10.75
C MET A 75 29.62 -22.16 9.55
N THR A 76 30.56 -21.41 8.98
CA THR A 76 30.28 -20.60 7.79
C THR A 76 30.30 -21.46 6.53
N ARG A 77 29.43 -21.13 5.58
CA ARG A 77 29.29 -21.77 4.26
C ARG A 77 29.33 -20.70 3.17
N SER A 78 30.42 -20.63 2.41
CA SER A 78 30.60 -19.69 1.31
C SER A 78 30.77 -20.45 0.01
N TRP A 79 29.66 -20.72 -0.70
CA TRP A 79 29.61 -21.63 -1.83
C TRP A 79 29.45 -20.93 -3.17
N GLY A 80 28.96 -19.71 -3.18
CA GLY A 80 28.88 -18.89 -4.38
C GLY A 80 30.26 -18.38 -4.81
N THR A 81 30.46 -18.17 -6.11
CA THR A 81 31.65 -17.48 -6.63
C THR A 81 31.68 -16.04 -6.12
N ASN A 82 32.82 -15.58 -5.64
CA ASN A 82 33.01 -14.28 -4.99
C ASN A 82 32.03 -14.01 -3.82
N SER A 83 31.61 -15.04 -3.12
CA SER A 83 30.68 -14.90 -1.98
C SER A 83 31.41 -14.66 -0.67
N LEU A 84 30.72 -14.06 0.31
CA LEU A 84 31.19 -13.76 1.65
C LEU A 84 30.24 -14.34 2.70
N ALA A 85 30.76 -15.21 3.59
CA ALA A 85 30.05 -15.68 4.77
C ALA A 85 30.88 -15.28 6.03
N LEU A 86 30.36 -14.35 6.83
CA LEU A 86 31.05 -13.79 7.99
C LEU A 86 30.16 -13.89 9.24
N GLY A 87 30.56 -14.70 10.22
CA GLY A 87 29.84 -14.81 11.49
C GLY A 87 29.61 -16.24 11.95
N THR A 88 28.43 -16.54 12.52
CA THR A 88 28.08 -17.85 13.06
C THR A 88 26.94 -18.47 12.30
N GLN A 89 27.10 -19.72 11.84
CA GLN A 89 26.05 -20.46 11.10
C GLN A 89 25.49 -19.71 9.89
N VAL A 90 26.33 -18.97 9.18
CA VAL A 90 25.90 -18.18 8.03
C VAL A 90 26.22 -18.88 6.72
N GLY A 91 25.29 -18.81 5.76
CA GLY A 91 25.43 -19.38 4.42
C GLY A 91 25.31 -18.34 3.31
N ALA A 92 26.30 -18.26 2.43
CA ALA A 92 26.31 -17.46 1.22
C ALA A 92 26.45 -18.40 0.01
N TYR A 93 25.32 -18.85 -0.52
CA TYR A 93 25.26 -19.86 -1.59
C TYR A 93 25.20 -19.22 -2.99
N GLY A 94 24.60 -18.08 -3.13
CA GLY A 94 24.54 -17.36 -4.40
C GLY A 94 25.87 -16.74 -4.82
N ASP A 95 26.12 -16.65 -6.12
CA ASP A 95 27.29 -15.95 -6.63
C ASP A 95 27.22 -14.46 -6.30
N ARG A 96 28.36 -13.88 -5.91
CA ARG A 96 28.47 -12.47 -5.44
C ARG A 96 27.52 -12.14 -4.28
N SER A 97 27.16 -13.14 -3.47
CA SER A 97 26.31 -12.94 -2.30
C SER A 97 27.10 -12.68 -1.02
N SER A 98 26.47 -12.04 -0.06
CA SER A 98 27.04 -11.76 1.27
C SER A 98 26.08 -12.18 2.38
N SER A 99 26.59 -12.91 3.38
CA SER A 99 25.85 -13.34 4.56
C SER A 99 26.66 -12.98 5.80
N ILE A 100 26.19 -12.00 6.58
CA ILE A 100 26.95 -11.41 7.70
C ILE A 100 26.11 -11.44 8.98
N GLY A 101 26.67 -12.01 10.05
CA GLY A 101 26.03 -12.03 11.38
C GLY A 101 25.80 -13.42 11.93
N ASP A 102 24.55 -13.78 12.25
CA ASP A 102 24.21 -15.05 12.87
C ASP A 102 23.05 -15.76 12.15
N THR A 103 23.22 -17.03 11.82
CA THR A 103 22.18 -17.91 11.26
C THR A 103 21.48 -17.33 10.00
N ASN A 104 22.17 -16.53 9.21
CA ASN A 104 21.65 -16.02 7.95
C ASN A 104 21.88 -17.02 6.81
N GLN A 105 20.93 -17.08 5.86
CA GLN A 105 21.06 -17.86 4.64
C GLN A 105 20.76 -17.01 3.41
N VAL A 106 21.70 -16.97 2.47
CA VAL A 106 21.55 -16.25 1.20
C VAL A 106 21.71 -17.22 0.04
N GLY A 107 20.61 -17.52 -0.60
CA GLY A 107 20.53 -18.44 -1.73
C GLY A 107 20.45 -19.91 -1.37
N LEU A 108 20.33 -20.71 -2.39
CA LEU A 108 20.31 -22.18 -2.39
C LEU A 108 20.98 -22.69 -3.65
N ASP A 109 21.49 -23.93 -3.61
CA ASP A 109 21.83 -24.69 -4.81
C ASP A 109 20.54 -25.20 -5.47
N MET A 110 20.40 -24.94 -6.77
CA MET A 110 19.26 -25.36 -7.57
C MET A 110 19.50 -26.74 -8.21
N LYS A 111 18.44 -27.48 -8.49
CA LYS A 111 18.53 -28.82 -9.11
C LYS A 111 19.24 -28.83 -10.46
N ASP A 112 19.16 -27.75 -11.21
CA ASP A 112 19.85 -27.59 -12.51
C ASP A 112 21.34 -27.21 -12.38
N GLY A 113 21.88 -27.19 -11.16
CA GLY A 113 23.24 -26.77 -10.85
C GLY A 113 23.44 -25.26 -10.77
N SER A 114 22.40 -24.48 -11.00
CA SER A 114 22.43 -23.04 -10.77
C SER A 114 22.30 -22.71 -9.28
N LYS A 115 22.42 -21.44 -8.91
CA LYS A 115 22.28 -20.96 -7.53
C LYS A 115 21.30 -19.81 -7.48
N SER A 116 20.44 -19.81 -6.49
CA SER A 116 19.60 -18.66 -6.15
C SER A 116 20.36 -17.70 -5.22
N GLY A 117 19.78 -16.51 -4.93
CA GLY A 117 20.41 -15.53 -4.06
C GLY A 117 21.62 -14.84 -4.66
N LYS A 118 21.76 -14.80 -5.98
CA LYS A 118 22.84 -14.09 -6.67
C LYS A 118 22.76 -12.60 -6.39
N GLU A 119 23.93 -11.98 -6.17
CA GLU A 119 24.04 -10.53 -5.91
C GLU A 119 23.19 -10.05 -4.73
N SER A 120 22.93 -10.94 -3.77
CA SER A 120 22.07 -10.69 -2.62
C SER A 120 22.86 -10.59 -1.32
N ALA A 121 22.32 -9.85 -0.34
CA ALA A 121 22.99 -9.73 0.95
C ALA A 121 22.03 -9.82 2.14
N ALA A 122 22.45 -10.55 3.18
CA ALA A 122 21.80 -10.57 4.48
C ALA A 122 22.76 -10.07 5.56
N VAL A 123 22.31 -9.11 6.37
CA VAL A 123 23.03 -8.56 7.50
C VAL A 123 22.17 -8.61 8.75
N GLY A 124 22.69 -9.23 9.82
CA GLY A 124 21.98 -9.39 11.09
C GLY A 124 21.80 -10.84 11.49
N SER A 125 20.60 -11.27 11.89
CA SER A 125 20.40 -12.65 12.35
C SER A 125 19.15 -13.32 11.76
N LYS A 126 19.26 -14.62 11.47
CA LYS A 126 18.12 -15.47 11.03
C LYS A 126 17.40 -14.94 9.80
N ASN A 127 18.07 -14.21 8.93
CA ASN A 127 17.49 -13.79 7.66
C ASN A 127 17.64 -14.90 6.60
N THR A 128 16.62 -15.09 5.78
CA THR A 128 16.63 -16.07 4.67
C THR A 128 16.29 -15.36 3.37
N ILE A 129 17.15 -15.45 2.38
CA ILE A 129 16.98 -14.87 1.05
C ILE A 129 17.04 -15.98 0.01
N TYR A 130 15.97 -16.14 -0.77
CA TYR A 130 15.94 -17.01 -1.92
C TYR A 130 16.11 -16.22 -3.24
N GLY A 131 15.56 -15.02 -3.31
CA GLY A 131 15.59 -14.16 -4.48
C GLY A 131 16.99 -13.68 -4.86
N ASN A 132 17.17 -13.33 -6.14
CA ASN A 132 18.37 -12.68 -6.65
C ASN A 132 18.27 -11.16 -6.49
N GLN A 133 19.40 -10.48 -6.32
CA GLN A 133 19.46 -9.01 -6.11
C GLN A 133 18.57 -8.55 -4.95
N ALA A 134 18.49 -9.37 -3.92
CA ALA A 134 17.63 -9.14 -2.77
C ALA A 134 18.44 -8.84 -1.50
N TYR A 135 17.88 -8.00 -0.63
CA TYR A 135 18.60 -7.49 0.53
C TYR A 135 17.77 -7.60 1.81
N ALA A 136 18.32 -8.24 2.85
CA ALA A 136 17.72 -8.32 4.17
C ALA A 136 18.65 -7.70 5.23
N ILE A 137 18.15 -6.72 5.97
CA ILE A 137 18.86 -6.09 7.08
C ILE A 137 17.97 -6.16 8.33
N GLY A 138 18.51 -6.74 9.41
CA GLY A 138 17.79 -6.93 10.66
C GLY A 138 17.69 -8.37 11.07
N ALA A 139 16.54 -8.84 11.53
CA ALA A 139 16.42 -10.20 12.02
C ALA A 139 15.15 -10.92 11.58
N GLY A 140 15.29 -12.20 11.25
CA GLY A 140 14.17 -13.08 10.94
C GLY A 140 13.41 -12.74 9.65
N ASN A 141 13.96 -11.91 8.76
CA ASN A 141 13.32 -11.59 7.51
C ASN A 141 13.43 -12.76 6.51
N THR A 142 12.36 -13.00 5.75
CA THR A 142 12.34 -13.97 4.66
C THR A 142 12.04 -13.26 3.35
N ILE A 143 12.91 -13.39 2.36
CA ILE A 143 12.72 -12.82 1.02
C ILE A 143 12.74 -13.93 0.00
N GLY A 144 11.63 -14.08 -0.69
CA GLY A 144 11.39 -15.09 -1.68
C GLY A 144 10.80 -16.36 -1.11
N SER A 145 10.44 -17.21 -2.03
CA SER A 145 10.02 -18.59 -1.79
C SER A 145 10.69 -19.48 -2.82
N ALA A 146 10.99 -20.68 -2.41
CA ALA A 146 11.46 -21.73 -3.30
C ALA A 146 10.77 -23.01 -2.87
N THR A 147 10.34 -23.81 -3.85
CA THR A 147 9.89 -25.16 -3.56
C THR A 147 11.11 -26.02 -3.27
N VAL A 148 11.28 -26.36 -2.01
CA VAL A 148 12.45 -27.06 -1.51
C VAL A 148 12.15 -28.54 -1.42
N MET A 149 12.87 -29.37 -2.20
CA MET A 149 12.99 -30.80 -1.89
C MET A 149 14.27 -31.03 -1.10
N THR A 150 14.12 -31.53 0.10
CA THR A 150 15.24 -31.88 0.96
C THR A 150 15.85 -33.19 0.48
N THR A 151 17.00 -33.14 -0.15
CA THR A 151 17.82 -34.35 -0.28
C THR A 151 18.91 -34.28 0.76
N THR A 152 18.90 -35.23 1.67
CA THR A 152 19.99 -35.40 2.62
C THR A 152 21.02 -36.24 1.92
N GLU A 153 22.08 -35.62 1.47
CA GLU A 153 23.30 -36.35 1.11
C GLU A 153 24.38 -36.00 2.11
N ALA A 154 24.62 -36.97 2.99
CA ALA A 154 25.80 -36.96 3.84
C ALA A 154 26.98 -37.37 2.95
N ASN A 155 27.75 -36.41 2.48
CA ASN A 155 29.00 -36.67 1.81
C ASN A 155 30.16 -36.18 2.65
N GLY A 156 30.61 -37.01 3.52
CA GLY A 156 31.84 -36.79 4.26
C GLY A 156 31.98 -37.73 5.47
N SER A 157 33.03 -38.50 5.52
CA SER A 157 33.39 -39.36 6.65
C SER A 157 34.10 -38.57 7.76
N GLY A 158 33.47 -37.49 8.24
CA GLY A 158 34.05 -36.67 9.31
C GLY A 158 32.98 -36.09 10.24
N ALA A 159 33.34 -35.63 11.43
CA ALA A 159 32.42 -35.09 12.45
C ALA A 159 31.62 -33.82 12.06
N GLY A 160 31.60 -33.45 10.77
CA GLY A 160 30.81 -32.37 10.20
C GLY A 160 29.82 -32.84 9.13
N ALA A 161 29.71 -34.15 8.89
CA ALA A 161 28.93 -34.74 7.79
C ALA A 161 27.40 -34.48 7.89
N ASP A 162 26.88 -34.23 9.07
CA ASP A 162 25.44 -33.98 9.28
C ASP A 162 25.02 -32.56 9.00
N GLN A 163 25.91 -31.65 8.64
CA GLN A 163 25.62 -30.22 8.48
C GLN A 163 25.55 -29.75 7.01
N ASP A 164 25.97 -30.57 6.08
CA ASP A 164 25.89 -30.28 4.65
C ASP A 164 24.51 -30.73 4.07
N LYS A 165 23.44 -30.31 4.71
CA LYS A 165 22.11 -30.48 4.13
C LYS A 165 22.00 -29.60 2.90
N ILE A 166 22.22 -30.16 1.72
CA ILE A 166 21.94 -29.49 0.47
C ILE A 166 20.44 -29.51 0.27
N THR A 167 19.83 -28.37 0.37
CA THR A 167 18.43 -28.18 0.02
C THR A 167 18.36 -27.86 -1.47
N THR A 168 17.85 -28.78 -2.27
CA THR A 168 17.72 -28.58 -3.72
C THR A 168 16.31 -28.07 -4.04
N VAL A 169 16.21 -27.00 -4.79
CA VAL A 169 14.93 -26.48 -5.28
C VAL A 169 14.50 -27.27 -6.52
N THR A 170 13.29 -27.81 -6.50
CA THR A 170 12.77 -28.66 -7.59
C THR A 170 12.04 -27.92 -8.68
N ASP A 171 11.57 -26.72 -8.38
CA ASP A 171 10.88 -25.86 -9.34
C ASP A 171 11.76 -24.63 -9.64
N GLY A 172 11.99 -24.34 -10.91
CA GLY A 172 12.86 -23.25 -11.38
C GLY A 172 12.35 -21.84 -11.05
N THR A 173 11.25 -21.68 -10.35
CA THR A 173 10.70 -20.38 -9.98
C THR A 173 11.18 -19.95 -8.60
N VAL A 174 12.20 -19.13 -8.55
CA VAL A 174 12.61 -18.39 -7.38
C VAL A 174 11.89 -17.06 -7.35
N LYS A 175 11.18 -16.77 -6.26
CA LYS A 175 10.52 -15.48 -5.99
C LYS A 175 11.35 -14.64 -5.04
N GLY A 176 11.03 -13.35 -4.94
CA GLY A 176 11.73 -12.38 -4.09
C GLY A 176 12.90 -11.71 -4.79
N ASN A 177 12.95 -11.76 -6.12
CA ASN A 177 13.98 -11.06 -6.89
C ASN A 177 13.82 -9.54 -6.78
N MET A 178 14.95 -8.82 -6.75
CA MET A 178 14.99 -7.35 -6.63
C MET A 178 14.12 -6.83 -5.47
N SER A 179 14.13 -7.54 -4.34
CA SER A 179 13.29 -7.21 -3.19
C SER A 179 14.12 -6.91 -1.95
N GLY A 180 13.57 -6.12 -1.02
CA GLY A 180 14.27 -5.70 0.19
C GLY A 180 13.43 -5.75 1.45
N ALA A 181 13.99 -6.29 2.54
CA ALA A 181 13.39 -6.30 3.87
C ALA A 181 14.33 -5.66 4.89
N PHE A 182 13.89 -4.58 5.52
CA PHE A 182 14.63 -3.84 6.54
C PHE A 182 13.83 -3.85 7.84
N GLY A 183 14.32 -4.61 8.84
CA GLY A 183 13.69 -4.71 10.15
C GLY A 183 13.54 -6.12 10.67
N TYR A 184 12.36 -6.50 11.18
CA TYR A 184 12.19 -7.73 11.93
C TYR A 184 11.03 -8.59 11.44
N LYS A 185 11.29 -9.85 11.14
CA LYS A 185 10.27 -10.86 10.75
C LYS A 185 9.37 -10.44 9.59
N ASN A 186 9.88 -9.74 8.61
CA ASN A 186 9.14 -9.46 7.40
C ASN A 186 9.19 -10.66 6.45
N SER A 187 8.09 -10.91 5.74
CA SER A 187 7.97 -11.96 4.72
C SER A 187 7.61 -11.35 3.38
N ILE A 188 8.47 -11.49 2.39
CA ILE A 188 8.26 -11.04 1.02
C ILE A 188 8.36 -12.26 0.11
N THR A 189 7.25 -12.75 -0.44
CA THR A 189 7.23 -13.86 -1.38
C THR A 189 7.04 -13.42 -2.84
N ALA A 190 7.27 -12.16 -3.11
CA ALA A 190 7.02 -11.47 -4.36
C ALA A 190 8.28 -10.76 -4.88
N ASP A 191 8.33 -10.46 -6.19
CA ASP A 191 9.41 -9.74 -6.83
C ASP A 191 9.22 -8.22 -6.76
N ASN A 192 10.31 -7.45 -6.86
CA ASN A 192 10.30 -5.98 -6.89
C ASN A 192 9.58 -5.33 -5.69
N SER A 193 9.64 -5.94 -4.52
CA SER A 193 8.87 -5.52 -3.37
C SER A 193 9.76 -5.13 -2.18
N TYR A 194 9.38 -4.09 -1.45
CA TYR A 194 10.18 -3.53 -0.37
C TYR A 194 9.37 -3.36 0.91
N VAL A 195 9.97 -3.75 2.03
CA VAL A 195 9.40 -3.60 3.37
C VAL A 195 10.40 -2.93 4.29
N VAL A 196 9.97 -1.85 4.93
CA VAL A 196 10.66 -1.23 6.07
C VAL A 196 9.74 -1.29 7.28
N GLY A 197 10.08 -2.12 8.27
CA GLY A 197 9.24 -2.33 9.44
C GLY A 197 9.38 -3.73 10.04
N SER A 198 8.32 -4.22 10.67
CA SER A 198 8.32 -5.55 11.29
C SER A 198 7.00 -6.31 11.06
N ASN A 199 7.12 -7.64 11.03
CA ASN A 199 5.98 -8.57 10.93
C ASN A 199 5.05 -8.30 9.74
N SER A 200 5.56 -7.71 8.67
CA SER A 200 4.77 -7.40 7.48
C SER A 200 4.86 -8.53 6.45
N ASN A 201 3.75 -8.77 5.75
CA ASN A 201 3.64 -9.82 4.75
C ASN A 201 3.29 -9.23 3.38
N VAL A 202 4.12 -9.54 2.38
CA VAL A 202 3.95 -9.10 1.00
C VAL A 202 3.97 -10.31 0.09
N SER A 203 2.87 -10.55 -0.62
CA SER A 203 2.71 -11.70 -1.51
C SER A 203 2.49 -11.34 -2.98
N ALA A 204 2.48 -10.05 -3.32
CA ALA A 204 2.29 -9.57 -4.69
C ALA A 204 3.40 -8.63 -5.13
N ASP A 205 3.75 -8.71 -6.43
CA ASP A 205 4.88 -8.00 -7.01
C ASP A 205 4.70 -6.48 -7.03
N GLY A 206 5.81 -5.75 -6.92
CA GLY A 206 5.83 -4.28 -7.03
C GLY A 206 5.31 -3.54 -5.80
N ALA A 207 5.20 -4.20 -4.66
CA ALA A 207 4.66 -3.61 -3.44
C ALA A 207 5.69 -2.80 -2.64
N MET A 208 5.23 -1.71 -2.02
CA MET A 208 6.03 -0.91 -1.10
C MET A 208 5.33 -0.79 0.26
N VAL A 209 6.05 -1.13 1.33
CA VAL A 209 5.55 -1.13 2.70
C VAL A 209 6.47 -0.32 3.61
N LEU A 210 5.90 0.64 4.32
CA LEU A 210 6.53 1.32 5.44
C LEU A 210 5.61 1.24 6.66
N GLY A 211 5.90 0.32 7.58
CA GLY A 211 5.09 0.08 8.76
C GLY A 211 5.25 -1.32 9.33
N ASN A 212 4.53 -1.59 10.41
CA ASN A 212 4.53 -2.89 11.08
C ASN A 212 3.19 -3.60 10.84
N ASN A 213 3.21 -4.94 10.80
CA ASN A 213 2.04 -5.79 10.64
C ASN A 213 1.21 -5.44 9.38
N ALA A 214 1.84 -4.96 8.32
CA ALA A 214 1.15 -4.69 7.07
C ALA A 214 0.92 -5.98 6.29
N SER A 215 -0.22 -6.06 5.59
CA SER A 215 -0.57 -7.16 4.69
C SER A 215 -0.84 -6.62 3.30
N VAL A 216 -0.05 -7.03 2.32
CA VAL A 216 -0.17 -6.60 0.93
C VAL A 216 -0.27 -7.82 0.02
N THR A 217 -1.43 -8.00 -0.60
CA THR A 217 -1.74 -9.13 -1.48
C THR A 217 -1.96 -8.71 -2.93
N ALA A 218 -1.99 -7.41 -3.20
CA ALA A 218 -2.22 -6.85 -4.53
C ALA A 218 -0.96 -6.25 -5.14
N LYS A 219 -0.83 -6.33 -6.47
CA LYS A 219 0.30 -5.81 -7.23
C LYS A 219 0.38 -4.29 -7.21
N ASN A 220 1.61 -3.77 -7.28
CA ASN A 220 1.89 -2.33 -7.36
C ASN A 220 1.26 -1.52 -6.22
N ALA A 221 1.02 -2.16 -5.10
CA ALA A 221 0.31 -1.60 -3.96
C ALA A 221 1.25 -0.90 -2.98
N VAL A 222 0.74 0.12 -2.28
CA VAL A 222 1.51 0.89 -1.30
C VAL A 222 0.82 0.86 0.06
N ALA A 223 1.55 0.47 1.10
CA ALA A 223 1.08 0.42 2.47
C ALA A 223 1.96 1.32 3.37
N LEU A 224 1.41 2.44 3.82
CA LEU A 224 2.10 3.41 4.67
C LEU A 224 1.39 3.52 6.03
N GLY A 225 1.92 2.83 7.04
CA GLY A 225 1.38 2.79 8.39
C GLY A 225 1.32 1.39 8.98
N ASN A 226 1.11 1.31 10.29
CA ASN A 226 1.00 0.04 10.97
C ASN A 226 -0.37 -0.61 10.74
N ASN A 227 -0.43 -1.95 10.71
CA ASN A 227 -1.67 -2.72 10.54
C ASN A 227 -2.46 -2.33 9.28
N THR A 228 -1.78 -1.92 8.21
CA THR A 228 -2.42 -1.61 6.93
C THR A 228 -2.74 -2.88 6.16
N LYS A 229 -3.82 -2.82 5.35
CA LYS A 229 -4.23 -3.92 4.49
C LYS A 229 -4.49 -3.42 3.08
N VAL A 230 -3.80 -4.01 2.08
CA VAL A 230 -3.91 -3.61 0.68
C VAL A 230 -4.16 -4.83 -0.19
N ASP A 231 -5.42 -5.01 -0.58
CA ASP A 231 -5.89 -6.16 -1.37
C ASP A 231 -6.34 -5.74 -2.79
N ASN A 232 -6.15 -4.46 -3.15
CA ASN A 232 -6.54 -3.92 -4.44
C ASN A 232 -5.32 -3.45 -5.21
N GLU A 233 -5.24 -3.81 -6.50
CA GLU A 233 -4.11 -3.47 -7.37
C GLU A 233 -3.91 -1.95 -7.48
N SER A 234 -2.65 -1.53 -7.43
CA SER A 234 -2.23 -0.12 -7.53
C SER A 234 -2.85 0.80 -6.46
N ALA A 235 -3.45 0.25 -5.42
CA ALA A 235 -4.07 1.03 -4.35
C ALA A 235 -3.07 1.43 -3.27
N VAL A 236 -3.43 2.48 -2.54
CA VAL A 236 -2.63 3.03 -1.44
C VAL A 236 -3.44 2.99 -0.14
N ALA A 237 -2.90 2.34 0.90
CA ALA A 237 -3.38 2.48 2.28
C ALA A 237 -2.48 3.46 3.02
N LEU A 238 -3.04 4.57 3.48
CA LEU A 238 -2.32 5.65 4.13
C LEU A 238 -2.80 5.84 5.57
N GLY A 239 -1.91 5.59 6.53
CA GLY A 239 -2.17 5.70 7.96
C GLY A 239 -2.45 4.36 8.63
N THR A 240 -2.23 4.31 9.95
CA THR A 240 -2.40 3.11 10.77
C THR A 240 -3.80 2.51 10.64
N GLY A 241 -3.89 1.21 10.38
CA GLY A 241 -5.14 0.48 10.27
C GLY A 241 -5.95 0.79 9.00
N SER A 242 -5.39 1.51 8.03
CA SER A 242 -6.09 1.76 6.75
C SER A 242 -6.19 0.49 5.93
N GLU A 243 -7.36 0.30 5.31
CA GLU A 243 -7.66 -0.82 4.42
C GLU A 243 -8.15 -0.27 3.08
N THR A 244 -7.70 -0.85 1.98
CA THR A 244 -8.16 -0.43 0.65
C THR A 244 -9.47 -1.08 0.28
N ALA A 245 -10.20 -0.43 -0.61
CA ALA A 245 -11.39 -0.98 -1.25
C ALA A 245 -11.25 -0.87 -2.78
N ALA A 246 -12.03 -1.64 -3.49
CA ALA A 246 -12.07 -1.56 -4.95
C ALA A 246 -12.54 -0.18 -5.42
N ALA A 247 -11.97 0.32 -6.50
CA ALA A 247 -12.42 1.54 -7.15
C ALA A 247 -13.83 1.33 -7.72
N VAL A 248 -14.70 2.31 -7.51
CA VAL A 248 -16.10 2.29 -7.99
C VAL A 248 -16.32 3.43 -8.97
N ALA A 249 -16.73 3.09 -10.19
CA ALA A 249 -17.13 4.07 -11.20
C ALA A 249 -18.40 4.82 -10.75
N THR A 250 -18.37 6.15 -10.83
CA THR A 250 -19.50 7.01 -10.46
C THR A 250 -19.75 8.02 -11.58
N PRO A 251 -20.46 7.63 -12.66
CA PRO A 251 -20.60 8.47 -13.85
C PRO A 251 -21.55 9.65 -13.65
N SER A 252 -22.55 9.51 -12.81
CA SER A 252 -23.60 10.53 -12.64
C SER A 252 -24.36 10.34 -11.34
N ALA A 253 -25.14 11.36 -10.96
CA ALA A 253 -26.19 11.26 -9.96
C ALA A 253 -27.47 11.94 -10.46
N THR A 254 -28.63 11.45 -10.02
CA THR A 254 -29.92 12.10 -10.25
C THR A 254 -30.25 13.00 -9.08
N ILE A 255 -30.33 14.31 -9.30
CA ILE A 255 -30.65 15.29 -8.28
C ILE A 255 -31.91 16.04 -8.76
N ASN A 256 -32.97 16.02 -7.95
CA ASN A 256 -34.24 16.62 -8.25
C ASN A 256 -34.79 16.23 -9.66
N GLY A 257 -34.68 14.94 -10.01
CA GLY A 257 -35.14 14.40 -11.29
C GLY A 257 -34.26 14.69 -12.52
N ALA A 258 -33.19 15.49 -12.37
CA ALA A 258 -32.22 15.77 -13.43
C ALA A 258 -30.97 14.93 -13.25
N VAL A 259 -30.43 14.39 -14.35
CA VAL A 259 -29.15 13.66 -14.35
C VAL A 259 -28.00 14.65 -14.46
N HIS A 260 -27.05 14.55 -13.51
CA HIS A 260 -25.83 15.35 -13.49
C HIS A 260 -24.64 14.40 -13.74
N ASN A 261 -23.91 14.64 -14.82
CA ASN A 261 -22.71 13.88 -15.16
C ASN A 261 -21.49 14.40 -14.39
N PHE A 262 -20.60 13.48 -13.99
CA PHE A 262 -19.41 13.80 -13.24
C PHE A 262 -18.13 13.65 -14.09
N ALA A 263 -17.05 14.30 -13.67
CA ALA A 263 -15.71 14.09 -14.19
C ALA A 263 -15.00 12.95 -13.43
N GLY A 264 -13.94 12.37 -14.02
CA GLY A 264 -13.13 11.34 -13.36
C GLY A 264 -13.88 10.03 -13.09
N ILE A 265 -14.80 9.66 -13.97
CA ILE A 265 -15.77 8.59 -13.76
C ILE A 265 -15.20 7.18 -13.69
N ASN A 266 -13.99 6.96 -14.19
CA ASN A 266 -13.32 5.66 -14.22
C ASN A 266 -12.05 5.70 -13.36
N PRO A 267 -12.15 5.58 -12.04
CA PRO A 267 -10.97 5.58 -11.18
C PRO A 267 -10.12 4.32 -11.41
N ALA A 268 -8.82 4.50 -11.60
CA ALA A 268 -7.88 3.40 -11.81
C ALA A 268 -7.61 2.60 -10.54
N SER A 269 -7.62 3.26 -9.38
CA SER A 269 -7.38 2.67 -8.06
C SER A 269 -7.91 3.57 -6.96
N THR A 270 -7.67 3.20 -5.71
CA THR A 270 -8.08 3.98 -4.53
C THR A 270 -6.89 4.40 -3.66
N VAL A 271 -7.03 5.54 -3.01
CA VAL A 271 -6.22 5.92 -1.84
C VAL A 271 -7.13 5.89 -0.62
N SER A 272 -6.89 4.93 0.27
CA SER A 272 -7.65 4.81 1.52
C SER A 272 -6.87 5.44 2.66
N VAL A 273 -7.51 6.34 3.39
CA VAL A 273 -6.96 6.99 4.59
C VAL A 273 -7.53 6.38 5.89
N GLY A 274 -8.31 5.32 5.81
CA GLY A 274 -8.94 4.66 6.95
C GLY A 274 -9.60 3.35 6.59
N LYS A 275 -10.61 2.98 7.37
CA LYS A 275 -11.53 1.88 7.11
C LYS A 275 -12.87 2.18 7.77
N ALA A 276 -13.89 1.36 7.52
CA ALA A 276 -15.19 1.47 8.16
C ALA A 276 -15.07 1.51 9.70
N GLY A 277 -15.63 2.55 10.33
CA GLY A 277 -15.55 2.83 11.76
C GLY A 277 -14.22 3.43 12.23
N MET A 278 -13.29 3.71 11.32
CA MET A 278 -12.00 4.36 11.57
C MET A 278 -11.65 5.33 10.44
N GLU A 279 -12.62 6.13 10.04
CA GLU A 279 -12.47 7.18 9.03
C GLU A 279 -11.57 8.31 9.53
N ARG A 280 -10.94 9.05 8.60
CA ARG A 280 -10.09 10.20 8.90
C ARG A 280 -10.51 11.43 8.13
N THR A 281 -10.48 12.58 8.78
CA THR A 281 -10.53 13.86 8.08
C THR A 281 -9.23 14.12 7.32
N ILE A 282 -9.36 14.65 6.11
CA ILE A 282 -8.23 15.20 5.36
C ILE A 282 -8.23 16.71 5.61
N THR A 283 -7.23 17.22 6.33
CA THR A 283 -7.09 18.61 6.68
C THR A 283 -6.08 19.34 5.77
N ASN A 284 -6.13 20.69 5.77
CA ASN A 284 -5.22 21.53 4.97
C ASN A 284 -5.35 21.30 3.45
N VAL A 285 -6.53 20.91 3.00
CA VAL A 285 -6.84 20.81 1.58
C VAL A 285 -7.10 22.21 1.03
N ALA A 286 -6.36 22.59 0.00
CA ALA A 286 -6.59 23.83 -0.72
C ALA A 286 -7.94 23.80 -1.45
N ALA A 287 -8.50 24.98 -1.76
CA ALA A 287 -9.71 25.07 -2.56
C ALA A 287 -9.49 24.49 -3.97
N GLY A 288 -10.34 23.55 -4.37
CA GLY A 288 -10.33 22.97 -5.71
C GLY A 288 -11.00 23.87 -6.74
N ARG A 289 -10.66 23.68 -8.01
CA ARG A 289 -11.36 24.34 -9.12
C ARG A 289 -12.78 23.86 -9.21
N ILE A 290 -13.72 24.77 -9.40
CA ILE A 290 -15.13 24.44 -9.54
C ILE A 290 -15.50 24.57 -11.03
N SER A 291 -15.59 23.42 -11.71
CA SER A 291 -16.05 23.30 -13.09
C SER A 291 -16.63 21.90 -13.33
N ASP A 292 -17.30 21.73 -14.44
CA ASP A 292 -17.88 20.45 -14.88
C ASP A 292 -16.82 19.38 -15.23
N THR A 293 -15.59 19.80 -15.46
CA THR A 293 -14.46 18.92 -15.80
C THR A 293 -13.46 18.73 -14.66
N SER A 294 -13.68 19.40 -13.51
CA SER A 294 -12.73 19.34 -12.38
C SER A 294 -12.77 17.98 -11.68
N THR A 295 -11.59 17.50 -11.35
CA THR A 295 -11.36 16.33 -10.48
C THR A 295 -10.65 16.71 -9.18
N ASP A 296 -10.56 18.02 -8.86
CA ASP A 296 -9.93 18.50 -7.64
C ASP A 296 -10.82 18.20 -6.43
N ALA A 297 -10.20 17.95 -5.28
CA ALA A 297 -10.92 17.87 -4.01
C ALA A 297 -11.49 19.24 -3.61
N ILE A 298 -12.67 19.24 -2.99
CA ILE A 298 -13.35 20.43 -2.48
C ILE A 298 -13.17 20.50 -0.97
N ASN A 299 -12.83 21.68 -0.44
CA ASN A 299 -12.78 21.90 1.01
C ASN A 299 -14.10 22.51 1.56
N GLY A 300 -14.21 22.48 2.90
CA GLY A 300 -15.42 22.92 3.59
C GLY A 300 -15.80 24.40 3.35
N SER A 301 -14.83 25.29 3.07
CA SER A 301 -15.12 26.71 2.80
C SER A 301 -15.85 26.91 1.47
N GLN A 302 -15.57 26.09 0.47
CA GLN A 302 -16.27 26.14 -0.82
C GLN A 302 -17.74 25.69 -0.68
N LEU A 303 -18.00 24.64 0.08
CA LEU A 303 -19.36 24.20 0.41
C LEU A 303 -20.08 25.24 1.26
N HIS A 304 -19.39 25.86 2.24
CA HIS A 304 -19.97 26.96 3.04
C HIS A 304 -20.39 28.15 2.20
N ALA A 305 -19.64 28.53 1.18
CA ALA A 305 -20.03 29.60 0.26
C ALA A 305 -21.35 29.29 -0.44
N VAL A 306 -21.52 28.06 -0.96
CA VAL A 306 -22.77 27.62 -1.60
C VAL A 306 -23.94 27.59 -0.62
N THR A 307 -23.76 27.01 0.57
CA THR A 307 -24.82 26.95 1.58
C THR A 307 -25.20 28.32 2.12
N SER A 308 -24.25 29.28 2.19
CA SER A 308 -24.53 30.65 2.58
C SER A 308 -25.39 31.41 1.55
N GLU A 309 -25.21 31.14 0.26
CA GLU A 309 -26.10 31.70 -0.77
C GLU A 309 -27.52 31.06 -0.70
N MET A 310 -27.59 29.75 -0.49
CA MET A 310 -28.88 29.06 -0.33
C MET A 310 -29.65 29.56 0.92
N ASP A 311 -28.93 29.89 2.00
CA ASP A 311 -29.52 30.42 3.24
C ASP A 311 -30.16 31.82 3.07
N LYS A 312 -29.79 32.57 2.04
CA LYS A 312 -30.45 33.85 1.75
C LYS A 312 -31.93 33.68 1.40
N GLY A 313 -32.31 32.51 0.87
CA GLY A 313 -33.68 32.18 0.55
C GLY A 313 -34.28 33.03 -0.58
N VAL A 314 -35.63 33.08 -0.66
CA VAL A 314 -36.39 33.83 -1.66
C VAL A 314 -37.16 34.97 -0.96
N ALA A 315 -36.97 36.18 -1.44
CA ALA A 315 -37.68 37.36 -0.94
C ALA A 315 -39.04 37.52 -1.64
N TYR A 316 -40.05 37.80 -0.85
CA TYR A 316 -41.39 38.11 -1.28
C TYR A 316 -41.76 39.52 -0.80
N ALA A 317 -42.29 40.36 -1.68
CA ALA A 317 -42.73 41.72 -1.33
C ALA A 317 -44.18 41.93 -1.71
N GLY A 318 -44.88 42.66 -0.87
CA GLY A 318 -46.23 43.17 -1.16
C GLY A 318 -46.23 44.66 -1.46
N ASP A 319 -47.30 45.21 -1.99
CA ASP A 319 -47.43 46.66 -2.30
C ASP A 319 -47.37 47.51 -1.04
N VAL A 320 -47.97 47.04 0.05
CA VAL A 320 -48.13 47.79 1.29
C VAL A 320 -47.54 47.05 2.45
N LYS A 321 -46.87 47.79 3.31
CA LYS A 321 -46.35 47.30 4.58
C LYS A 321 -47.50 47.20 5.60
N ALA A 322 -47.66 46.04 6.26
CA ALA A 322 -48.58 45.93 7.42
C ALA A 322 -48.11 46.86 8.56
N ALA A 323 -49.09 47.40 9.34
CA ALA A 323 -48.78 48.33 10.43
C ALA A 323 -47.78 47.73 11.46
N SER A 324 -47.84 46.45 11.73
CA SER A 324 -46.98 45.71 12.62
C SER A 324 -45.66 45.27 12.03
N ALA A 325 -45.43 45.45 10.73
CA ALA A 325 -44.21 45.00 10.05
C ALA A 325 -43.18 46.13 9.92
N THR A 326 -41.92 45.80 9.88
CA THR A 326 -40.80 46.75 9.68
C THR A 326 -40.57 47.04 8.19
N ALA A 327 -40.97 46.09 7.30
CA ALA A 327 -40.82 46.21 5.85
C ALA A 327 -42.03 45.59 5.13
N ASN A 328 -42.23 45.95 3.82
CA ASN A 328 -43.23 45.35 2.96
C ASN A 328 -42.79 44.00 2.34
N LYS A 329 -41.71 43.39 2.84
CA LYS A 329 -41.14 42.16 2.34
C LYS A 329 -40.81 41.18 3.47
N PHE A 330 -40.80 39.90 3.16
CA PHE A 330 -40.30 38.84 3.99
C PHE A 330 -39.47 37.86 3.17
N THR A 331 -38.59 37.09 3.81
CA THR A 331 -37.76 36.06 3.16
C THR A 331 -38.16 34.69 3.67
N ARG A 332 -38.21 33.71 2.78
CA ARG A 332 -38.36 32.28 3.11
C ARG A 332 -37.17 31.50 2.63
N LYS A 333 -36.68 30.63 3.48
CA LYS A 333 -35.59 29.67 3.14
C LYS A 333 -36.19 28.47 2.42
N PHE A 334 -35.31 27.65 1.80
CA PHE A 334 -35.75 26.40 1.18
C PHE A 334 -36.39 25.48 2.23
N GLY A 335 -37.54 24.91 1.92
CA GLY A 335 -38.32 24.08 2.81
C GLY A 335 -39.34 24.84 3.68
N GLU A 336 -39.32 26.18 3.72
CA GLU A 336 -40.31 26.97 4.43
C GLU A 336 -41.55 27.27 3.53
N GLN A 337 -42.73 27.17 4.11
CA GLN A 337 -43.98 27.45 3.42
C GLN A 337 -44.25 28.97 3.28
N THR A 338 -44.59 29.43 2.09
CA THR A 338 -45.14 30.77 1.85
C THR A 338 -46.65 30.64 1.72
N ASN A 339 -47.39 31.40 2.52
CA ASN A 339 -48.85 31.45 2.42
C ASN A 339 -49.27 32.69 1.64
N ILE A 340 -50.07 32.51 0.59
CA ILE A 340 -50.77 33.56 -0.12
C ILE A 340 -52.26 33.32 0.16
N VAL A 341 -52.87 34.22 0.91
CA VAL A 341 -54.24 34.02 1.39
C VAL A 341 -55.16 35.14 0.92
N GLY A 342 -56.36 34.80 0.43
CA GLY A 342 -57.37 35.73 0.00
C GLY A 342 -58.47 36.00 1.06
N GLY A 343 -58.39 35.32 2.23
CA GLY A 343 -59.35 35.52 3.32
C GLY A 343 -60.63 34.68 3.25
N VAL A 344 -61.01 34.17 2.10
CA VAL A 344 -62.18 33.28 1.91
C VAL A 344 -61.72 31.83 1.99
N THR A 345 -62.21 31.05 2.94
CA THR A 345 -61.80 29.65 3.20
C THR A 345 -62.79 28.62 2.66
N ASP A 346 -64.00 29.03 2.27
CA ASP A 346 -65.03 28.19 1.68
C ASP A 346 -64.88 28.21 0.15
N PRO A 347 -64.49 27.13 -0.48
CA PRO A 347 -64.26 27.11 -1.92
C PRO A 347 -65.56 27.34 -2.75
N THR A 348 -66.73 27.06 -2.17
CA THR A 348 -68.02 27.27 -2.85
C THR A 348 -68.41 28.75 -3.02
N LYS A 349 -67.73 29.63 -2.26
CA LYS A 349 -67.90 31.09 -2.30
C LYS A 349 -66.86 31.79 -3.19
N LEU A 350 -66.03 31.04 -3.92
CA LEU A 350 -65.05 31.56 -4.84
C LEU A 350 -65.56 31.43 -6.28
N SER A 351 -65.36 32.48 -7.06
CA SER A 351 -65.66 32.49 -8.52
C SER A 351 -64.35 32.33 -9.28
N ASP A 352 -64.38 31.57 -10.38
CA ASP A 352 -63.25 31.37 -11.27
C ASP A 352 -63.11 32.52 -12.30
N ASN A 353 -61.88 32.68 -12.83
CA ASN A 353 -61.51 33.53 -13.93
C ASN A 353 -61.65 35.04 -13.71
N ASN A 354 -61.87 35.52 -12.50
CA ASN A 354 -62.03 36.94 -12.17
C ASN A 354 -60.70 37.62 -11.76
N ILE A 355 -59.64 36.86 -11.46
CA ILE A 355 -58.33 37.38 -11.13
C ILE A 355 -57.31 36.87 -12.16
N GLY A 356 -56.52 37.78 -12.73
CA GLY A 356 -55.43 37.48 -13.62
C GLY A 356 -54.11 37.83 -12.96
N VAL A 357 -53.08 37.02 -13.17
CA VAL A 357 -51.69 37.29 -12.74
C VAL A 357 -50.84 37.52 -13.97
N VAL A 358 -50.22 38.71 -14.07
CA VAL A 358 -49.42 39.13 -15.23
C VAL A 358 -47.97 39.36 -14.78
N SER A 359 -47.02 38.60 -15.34
CA SER A 359 -45.60 38.84 -15.12
C SER A 359 -45.14 40.09 -15.89
N ASN A 360 -44.25 40.91 -15.28
CA ASN A 360 -43.57 41.98 -15.99
C ASN A 360 -42.33 41.46 -16.74
N GLY A 361 -42.03 40.15 -16.65
CA GLY A 361 -40.88 39.52 -17.31
C GLY A 361 -39.57 39.63 -16.55
N THR A 362 -39.51 40.26 -15.36
CA THR A 362 -38.32 40.44 -14.54
C THR A 362 -38.49 39.92 -13.11
N ASP A 363 -39.26 40.64 -12.29
CA ASP A 363 -39.28 40.42 -10.84
C ASP A 363 -40.68 40.53 -10.20
N THR A 364 -41.72 40.92 -10.99
CA THR A 364 -43.03 41.23 -10.44
C THR A 364 -44.14 40.43 -11.12
N LEU A 365 -45.01 39.85 -10.29
CA LEU A 365 -46.30 39.29 -10.70
C LEU A 365 -47.39 40.25 -10.28
N ASN A 366 -48.04 40.93 -11.27
CA ASN A 366 -49.13 41.84 -11.06
C ASN A 366 -50.42 41.08 -10.95
N VAL A 367 -51.09 41.11 -9.80
CA VAL A 367 -52.43 40.57 -9.60
C VAL A 367 -53.44 41.61 -10.04
N LYS A 368 -54.29 41.25 -10.98
CA LYS A 368 -55.23 42.16 -11.56
C LYS A 368 -56.67 41.60 -11.58
N LEU A 369 -57.66 42.43 -11.29
CA LEU A 369 -59.09 42.08 -11.46
C LEU A 369 -59.44 42.11 -12.94
N ALA A 370 -60.24 41.16 -13.39
CA ALA A 370 -60.74 41.16 -14.74
C ALA A 370 -61.63 42.41 -14.98
N LYS A 371 -61.60 42.98 -16.22
CA LYS A 371 -62.45 44.13 -16.60
C LYS A 371 -63.90 43.75 -16.59
N THR A 372 -64.23 42.51 -16.88
CA THR A 372 -65.59 41.93 -16.80
C THR A 372 -65.56 40.80 -15.78
N LEU A 373 -66.43 40.89 -14.79
CA LEU A 373 -66.54 39.84 -13.74
C LEU A 373 -67.68 38.90 -14.16
N THR A 374 -67.50 37.62 -14.01
CA THR A 374 -68.41 36.56 -14.38
C THR A 374 -68.63 35.58 -13.23
N GLY A 375 -69.78 34.90 -13.18
CA GLY A 375 -70.08 33.89 -12.17
C GLY A 375 -70.19 34.42 -10.72
N LEU A 376 -70.51 35.71 -10.60
CA LEU A 376 -70.81 36.31 -9.29
C LEU A 376 -72.27 36.08 -8.93
N GLU A 377 -72.59 35.69 -7.73
CA GLU A 377 -73.94 35.59 -7.20
C GLU A 377 -74.45 36.93 -6.74
N SER A 378 -73.58 37.77 -6.20
CA SER A 378 -73.95 39.15 -5.81
C SER A 378 -72.73 40.05 -5.73
N VAL A 379 -72.90 41.35 -5.85
CA VAL A 379 -71.90 42.38 -5.56
C VAL A 379 -72.57 43.33 -4.54
N THR A 380 -71.96 43.42 -3.31
CA THR A 380 -72.40 44.27 -2.24
C THR A 380 -71.47 45.41 -2.00
N ALA A 381 -71.89 46.62 -2.04
CA ALA A 381 -71.15 47.84 -1.70
C ALA A 381 -71.89 48.65 -0.65
N GLY A 382 -71.47 48.54 0.64
CA GLY A 382 -72.21 49.13 1.76
C GLY A 382 -73.63 48.50 1.93
N SER A 383 -74.66 49.27 1.86
CA SER A 383 -76.09 48.80 1.88
C SER A 383 -76.60 48.40 0.51
N THR A 384 -75.87 48.66 -0.55
CA THR A 384 -76.36 48.41 -1.97
C THR A 384 -75.84 47.00 -2.37
N THR A 385 -76.79 46.20 -2.86
CA THR A 385 -76.54 44.86 -3.41
C THR A 385 -77.14 44.74 -4.81
N ILE A 386 -76.35 44.23 -5.73
CA ILE A 386 -76.73 43.80 -7.06
C ILE A 386 -76.64 42.27 -7.09
N ASN A 387 -77.74 41.61 -7.37
CA ASN A 387 -77.85 40.16 -7.51
C ASN A 387 -78.80 39.77 -8.62
N ASN A 388 -79.24 38.51 -8.72
CA ASN A 388 -80.21 38.05 -9.75
C ASN A 388 -81.62 38.64 -9.55
N ASP A 389 -81.95 39.17 -8.39
CA ASP A 389 -83.24 39.80 -8.11
C ASP A 389 -83.22 41.27 -8.43
N GLY A 390 -82.13 41.86 -8.83
CA GLY A 390 -81.97 43.23 -9.22
C GLY A 390 -81.12 44.08 -8.28
N LEU A 391 -81.33 45.40 -8.20
CA LEU A 391 -80.58 46.35 -7.38
C LEU A 391 -81.38 46.64 -6.10
N THR A 392 -80.76 46.41 -4.95
CA THR A 392 -81.24 46.80 -3.63
C THR A 392 -80.37 47.91 -3.06
N VAL A 393 -80.99 49.00 -2.57
CA VAL A 393 -80.29 50.17 -2.04
C VAL A 393 -80.63 50.34 -0.57
#